data_1472e1edcc0ae9ccd4f2cb22f4a25e8b
#
_entry.id   1472e1edcc0ae9ccd4f2cb22f4a25e8b
#
_cell.length_a   1.000
_cell.length_b   1.000
_cell.length_c   1.000
_cell.angle_alpha   90.00
_cell.angle_beta   90.00
_cell.angle_gamma   90.00
#
_symmetry.space_group_name_H-M   'P 1'
#
loop_
_entity.id
_entity.type
_entity.pdbx_description
1 polymer ?
#
loop_
_entity_poly.entity_id
_entity_poly.type
_entity_poly.pdbx_seq_one_letter_code
_entity_poly.pdbx_strand_id
1 'polypeptide(L)'
;YFEVQGTTENKLNIKYYDDKNEISYQNELPINSWVKLNKEYFIKWRTTVEENGEVIYDETLDLKDKRVYISFGSKSLGDTMAWVPYCEVFRKKHGCKLIVSTFLNSLFKDQYPDIDFVEPGDLVTNIHAQYRLGWHYTSEGVYDNNKHPFDFKKIPLQKTATDILGLDYEEVRPLLNLPDTPKNKKVGIGFHSTAQSKYWNNPDGWQTVIDHLNNLGYECMVYSKEGDGYMNNHYPKGVTIFKGGNLQEVIDDLSSCEFFIGLGSGLSWLAWACKLPVVLISGFSEKWAETTLDTYRVINESVCHGCFNSDRLDAGDWNWCPLHKNTTRMFECTKEISSDMVIKEINKIINKEVMEEKIDEVLFDWGGRSDWYIKQAEEEIFEGNTYERFFEVEEGDIVVDLGASLGPFTYKILPKNPKQCYVVEPISHQIEILKKNVGQENVKIIQGAITDKKKIEISWDEMTESVPTFSFREFLDEQGINKIDFLKCDCEGGEYDVFQQSNIEFLKSIPKIVTEFHLNNDSNYHECKFRWFRDNILSQFDNIQVFSVDGVDIKWDLWNEHFIEYYCEVIVYMDNRK
;
A
#
# COMPACT_ATOMS: atom_id res chain seq x y z
N TYR A 1 -29.37 22.79 -4.99
CA TYR A 1 -30.00 24.01 -5.47
C TYR A 1 -30.51 24.84 -4.30
N PHE A 2 -30.78 26.12 -4.55
CA PHE A 2 -31.33 27.06 -3.56
C PHE A 2 -32.58 27.70 -4.18
N GLU A 3 -33.68 27.72 -3.43
CA GLU A 3 -34.94 28.30 -3.84
C GLU A 3 -35.29 29.49 -2.95
N VAL A 4 -35.74 30.55 -3.55
CA VAL A 4 -36.20 31.78 -2.86
C VAL A 4 -37.71 31.87 -3.00
N GLN A 5 -38.40 31.94 -1.86
CA GLN A 5 -39.85 32.09 -1.82
C GLN A 5 -40.26 33.32 -1.01
N GLY A 6 -41.32 34.00 -1.39
CA GLY A 6 -41.81 35.14 -0.65
C GLY A 6 -42.71 36.04 -1.48
N THR A 7 -42.85 37.31 -1.02
CA THR A 7 -43.79 38.28 -1.60
C THR A 7 -43.14 39.64 -1.98
N THR A 8 -41.78 39.76 -1.79
CA THR A 8 -41.09 41.00 -2.20
C THR A 8 -41.06 41.13 -3.72
N GLU A 9 -41.07 42.37 -4.21
CA GLU A 9 -40.89 42.67 -5.65
C GLU A 9 -39.41 42.95 -5.98
N ASN A 10 -38.53 42.99 -4.95
CA ASN A 10 -37.10 43.22 -5.13
C ASN A 10 -36.43 41.99 -5.74
N LYS A 11 -35.38 42.21 -6.50
CA LYS A 11 -34.47 41.14 -6.89
C LYS A 11 -33.51 40.86 -5.73
N LEU A 12 -33.19 39.59 -5.57
CA LEU A 12 -32.29 39.09 -4.56
C LEU A 12 -30.94 38.73 -5.17
N ASN A 13 -29.85 39.23 -4.59
CA ASN A 13 -28.51 38.88 -5.03
C ASN A 13 -28.02 37.68 -4.22
N ILE A 14 -27.86 36.53 -4.90
CA ILE A 14 -27.42 35.28 -4.30
C ILE A 14 -25.96 35.04 -4.62
N LYS A 15 -25.15 34.72 -3.59
CA LYS A 15 -23.73 34.36 -3.73
C LYS A 15 -23.47 33.02 -3.08
N TYR A 16 -22.70 32.17 -3.78
CA TYR A 16 -22.15 30.95 -3.24
C TYR A 16 -20.64 31.08 -3.10
N TYR A 17 -20.17 30.78 -1.91
CA TYR A 17 -18.75 30.76 -1.57
C TYR A 17 -18.31 29.29 -1.42
N ASP A 18 -17.16 28.97 -1.98
CA ASP A 18 -16.55 27.64 -1.86
C ASP A 18 -15.77 27.48 -0.54
N ASP A 19 -15.05 26.36 -0.39
CA ASP A 19 -14.27 26.04 0.81
C ASP A 19 -13.12 27.04 1.08
N LYS A 20 -12.69 27.80 0.06
CA LYS A 20 -11.69 28.87 0.18
C LYS A 20 -12.32 30.23 0.49
N ASN A 21 -13.65 30.28 0.67
CA ASN A 21 -14.44 31.48 0.83
C ASN A 21 -14.36 32.44 -0.38
N GLU A 22 -14.14 31.88 -1.59
CA GLU A 22 -14.17 32.60 -2.85
C GLU A 22 -15.57 32.49 -3.48
N ILE A 23 -16.02 33.56 -4.16
CA ILE A 23 -17.32 33.58 -4.84
C ILE A 23 -17.21 32.70 -6.09
N SER A 24 -17.81 31.50 -6.04
CA SER A 24 -17.89 30.57 -7.16
C SER A 24 -19.10 30.83 -8.07
N TYR A 25 -20.12 31.48 -7.53
CA TYR A 25 -21.33 31.85 -8.28
C TYR A 25 -21.98 33.06 -7.65
N GLN A 26 -22.47 33.96 -8.50
CA GLN A 26 -23.30 35.11 -8.10
C GLN A 26 -24.33 35.40 -9.18
N ASN A 27 -25.59 35.64 -8.78
CA ASN A 27 -26.64 36.04 -9.68
C ASN A 27 -27.76 36.80 -8.94
N GLU A 28 -28.46 37.65 -9.67
CA GLU A 28 -29.72 38.26 -9.21
C GLU A 28 -30.88 37.35 -9.60
N LEU A 29 -31.71 36.99 -8.63
CA LEU A 29 -32.90 36.16 -8.84
C LEU A 29 -34.16 36.94 -8.43
N PRO A 30 -35.26 36.82 -9.20
CA PRO A 30 -36.56 37.22 -8.73
C PRO A 30 -37.04 36.29 -7.62
N ILE A 31 -38.00 36.78 -6.81
CA ILE A 31 -38.66 35.90 -5.83
C ILE A 31 -39.41 34.74 -6.53
N ASN A 32 -39.61 33.65 -5.79
CA ASN A 32 -40.23 32.40 -6.27
C ASN A 32 -39.49 31.77 -7.46
N SER A 33 -38.15 31.87 -7.42
CA SER A 33 -37.24 31.23 -8.36
C SER A 33 -36.13 30.45 -7.64
N TRP A 34 -35.39 29.69 -8.40
CA TRP A 34 -34.36 28.84 -7.87
C TRP A 34 -33.07 28.89 -8.72
N VAL A 35 -31.96 28.54 -8.11
CA VAL A 35 -30.68 28.37 -8.79
C VAL A 35 -30.06 27.01 -8.44
N LYS A 36 -29.48 26.36 -9.41
CA LYS A 36 -28.70 25.14 -9.26
C LYS A 36 -27.27 25.38 -9.69
N LEU A 37 -26.32 25.00 -8.85
CA LEU A 37 -24.90 24.97 -9.22
C LEU A 37 -24.62 23.75 -10.12
N ASN A 38 -23.66 23.89 -11.02
CA ASN A 38 -23.27 22.81 -11.92
C ASN A 38 -22.39 21.73 -11.25
N LYS A 39 -21.76 22.07 -10.11
CA LYS A 39 -20.91 21.11 -9.36
C LYS A 39 -21.80 20.08 -8.65
N GLU A 40 -21.60 18.79 -8.96
CA GLU A 40 -22.39 17.67 -8.44
C GLU A 40 -21.63 16.83 -7.40
N TYR A 41 -20.45 17.29 -6.92
CA TYR A 41 -19.69 16.72 -5.82
C TYR A 41 -19.77 17.59 -4.57
N PHE A 42 -19.34 17.06 -3.43
CA PHE A 42 -19.40 17.76 -2.16
C PHE A 42 -18.47 18.98 -2.15
N ILE A 43 -19.04 20.12 -1.83
CA ILE A 43 -18.37 21.38 -1.46
C ILE A 43 -19.15 21.95 -0.27
N LYS A 44 -18.46 22.41 0.74
CA LYS A 44 -19.09 23.02 1.92
C LYS A 44 -19.53 24.45 1.60
N TRP A 45 -20.56 24.58 0.76
CA TRP A 45 -21.07 25.85 0.29
C TRP A 45 -21.51 26.75 1.43
N ARG A 46 -21.03 28.01 1.48
CA ARG A 46 -21.66 29.10 2.19
C ARG A 46 -22.52 29.89 1.21
N THR A 47 -23.79 30.09 1.54
CA THR A 47 -24.76 30.81 0.69
C THR A 47 -25.18 32.09 1.39
N THR A 48 -25.05 33.22 0.70
CA THR A 48 -25.61 34.50 1.18
C THR A 48 -26.67 35.01 0.23
N VAL A 49 -27.68 35.67 0.78
CA VAL A 49 -28.72 36.36 0.01
C VAL A 49 -28.78 37.81 0.49
N GLU A 50 -28.70 38.72 -0.44
CA GLU A 50 -28.79 40.17 -0.17
C GLU A 50 -30.04 40.75 -0.83
N GLU A 51 -30.77 41.60 -0.11
CA GLU A 51 -31.85 42.41 -0.62
C GLU A 51 -31.50 43.89 -0.41
N ASN A 52 -31.46 44.67 -1.48
CA ASN A 52 -31.10 46.11 -1.46
C ASN A 52 -29.73 46.40 -0.80
N GLY A 53 -28.78 45.44 -0.87
CA GLY A 53 -27.43 45.56 -0.29
C GLY A 53 -27.34 45.14 1.18
N GLU A 54 -28.41 44.70 1.80
CA GLU A 54 -28.44 44.13 3.14
C GLU A 54 -28.48 42.59 3.07
N VAL A 55 -27.62 41.90 3.84
CA VAL A 55 -27.60 40.45 3.92
C VAL A 55 -28.76 39.98 4.77
N ILE A 56 -29.72 39.24 4.14
CA ILE A 56 -30.92 38.70 4.79
C ILE A 56 -30.82 37.20 5.07
N TYR A 57 -29.82 36.52 4.50
CA TYR A 57 -29.53 35.10 4.72
C TYR A 57 -28.03 34.87 4.58
N ASP A 58 -27.45 34.12 5.52
CA ASP A 58 -26.03 33.69 5.50
C ASP A 58 -25.91 32.36 6.24
N GLU A 59 -25.80 31.28 5.47
CA GLU A 59 -25.65 29.96 6.04
C GLU A 59 -24.62 29.13 5.27
N THR A 60 -23.92 28.28 6.02
CA THR A 60 -23.01 27.28 5.49
C THR A 60 -23.70 25.92 5.49
N LEU A 61 -23.51 25.13 4.43
CA LEU A 61 -24.07 23.78 4.30
C LEU A 61 -23.71 22.93 5.51
N ASP A 62 -24.73 22.50 6.24
CA ASP A 62 -24.66 21.55 7.35
C ASP A 62 -25.58 20.35 7.04
N LEU A 63 -25.00 19.16 7.04
CA LEU A 63 -25.70 17.91 6.76
C LEU A 63 -26.15 17.16 8.02
N LYS A 64 -25.83 17.69 9.21
CA LYS A 64 -26.19 17.04 10.48
C LYS A 64 -27.70 16.83 10.55
N ASP A 65 -28.12 15.60 10.88
CA ASP A 65 -29.51 15.15 10.96
C ASP A 65 -30.33 15.28 9.65
N LYS A 66 -29.68 15.69 8.52
CA LYS A 66 -30.32 15.82 7.22
C LYS A 66 -30.33 14.47 6.48
N ARG A 67 -31.35 14.26 5.64
CA ARG A 67 -31.40 13.10 4.74
C ARG A 67 -30.50 13.34 3.53
N VAL A 68 -29.53 12.47 3.34
CA VAL A 68 -28.61 12.51 2.19
C VAL A 68 -28.73 11.22 1.41
N TYR A 69 -28.73 11.34 0.07
CA TYR A 69 -28.82 10.19 -0.82
C TYR A 69 -27.51 10.04 -1.60
N ILE A 70 -26.91 8.85 -1.52
CA ILE A 70 -25.75 8.47 -2.35
C ILE A 70 -26.14 7.31 -3.25
N SER A 71 -26.02 7.50 -4.57
CA SER A 71 -26.30 6.46 -5.57
C SER A 71 -25.04 6.05 -6.31
N PHE A 72 -24.97 4.78 -6.71
CA PHE A 72 -23.86 4.25 -7.49
C PHE A 72 -24.23 4.22 -8.97
N GLY A 73 -23.39 4.82 -9.81
CA GLY A 73 -23.55 4.84 -11.26
C GLY A 73 -23.00 3.60 -11.98
N SER A 74 -22.30 2.73 -11.27
CA SER A 74 -21.69 1.52 -11.79
C SER A 74 -22.33 0.26 -11.23
N LYS A 75 -22.47 -0.78 -12.09
CA LYS A 75 -22.88 -2.14 -11.71
C LYS A 75 -21.69 -3.05 -11.45
N SER A 76 -20.46 -2.54 -11.62
CA SER A 76 -19.23 -3.29 -11.44
C SER A 76 -19.05 -3.71 -9.98
N LEU A 77 -18.69 -4.98 -9.77
CA LEU A 77 -18.36 -5.50 -8.45
C LEU A 77 -17.17 -4.74 -7.84
N GLY A 78 -16.12 -4.50 -8.63
CA GLY A 78 -14.91 -3.79 -8.18
C GLY A 78 -15.21 -2.36 -7.71
N ASP A 79 -15.97 -1.60 -8.51
CA ASP A 79 -16.35 -0.22 -8.17
C ASP A 79 -17.19 -0.19 -6.89
N THR A 80 -18.10 -1.16 -6.73
CA THR A 80 -18.94 -1.24 -5.53
C THR A 80 -18.11 -1.55 -4.29
N MET A 81 -17.17 -2.51 -4.37
CA MET A 81 -16.26 -2.83 -3.26
C MET A 81 -15.37 -1.63 -2.91
N ALA A 82 -14.90 -0.90 -3.92
CA ALA A 82 -14.03 0.25 -3.75
C ALA A 82 -14.73 1.44 -3.08
N TRP A 83 -16.02 1.69 -3.36
CA TRP A 83 -16.67 2.95 -2.99
C TRP A 83 -17.60 2.86 -1.79
N VAL A 84 -18.18 1.68 -1.49
CA VAL A 84 -19.18 1.53 -0.41
C VAL A 84 -18.64 1.92 0.98
N PRO A 85 -17.37 1.67 1.37
CA PRO A 85 -16.88 2.05 2.69
C PRO A 85 -17.02 3.55 2.98
N TYR A 86 -16.82 4.38 1.96
CA TYR A 86 -16.85 5.83 2.10
C TYR A 86 -18.25 6.40 2.34
N CYS A 87 -19.30 5.63 2.10
CA CYS A 87 -20.65 5.99 2.51
C CYS A 87 -20.74 6.10 4.05
N GLU A 88 -20.16 5.14 4.77
CA GLU A 88 -20.14 5.16 6.24
C GLU A 88 -19.20 6.25 6.79
N VAL A 89 -18.03 6.43 6.16
CA VAL A 89 -17.11 7.52 6.50
C VAL A 89 -17.80 8.87 6.35
N PHE A 90 -18.52 9.08 5.25
CA PHE A 90 -19.31 10.29 5.01
C PHE A 90 -20.42 10.48 6.05
N ARG A 91 -21.19 9.41 6.34
CA ARG A 91 -22.26 9.45 7.35
C ARG A 91 -21.72 9.88 8.71
N LYS A 92 -20.63 9.26 9.15
CA LYS A 92 -19.98 9.58 10.44
C LYS A 92 -19.42 11.01 10.47
N LYS A 93 -18.73 11.43 9.42
CA LYS A 93 -18.15 12.79 9.32
C LYS A 93 -19.21 13.89 9.44
N HIS A 94 -20.38 13.68 8.82
CA HIS A 94 -21.43 14.70 8.73
C HIS A 94 -22.60 14.50 9.70
N GLY A 95 -22.70 13.36 10.39
CA GLY A 95 -23.83 13.05 11.28
C GLY A 95 -25.19 13.03 10.55
N CYS A 96 -25.20 12.69 9.26
CA CYS A 96 -26.38 12.71 8.42
C CYS A 96 -27.18 11.40 8.49
N LYS A 97 -28.44 11.44 8.09
CA LYS A 97 -29.29 10.25 7.82
C LYS A 97 -29.05 9.81 6.39
N LEU A 98 -28.22 8.78 6.22
CA LEU A 98 -27.75 8.38 4.90
C LEU A 98 -28.63 7.30 4.29
N ILE A 99 -28.97 7.50 3.01
CA ILE A 99 -29.65 6.55 2.14
C ILE A 99 -28.68 6.21 1.01
N VAL A 100 -28.45 4.92 0.78
CA VAL A 100 -27.51 4.44 -0.25
C VAL A 100 -28.23 3.52 -1.22
N SER A 101 -27.94 3.66 -2.51
CA SER A 101 -28.41 2.74 -3.55
C SER A 101 -27.25 2.19 -4.35
N THR A 102 -27.01 0.88 -4.21
CA THR A 102 -26.05 0.12 -5.01
C THR A 102 -26.77 -1.01 -5.75
N PHE A 103 -26.10 -1.67 -6.68
CA PHE A 103 -26.60 -2.87 -7.34
C PHE A 103 -26.33 -4.17 -6.53
N LEU A 104 -25.72 -4.03 -5.34
CA LEU A 104 -25.30 -5.14 -4.48
C LEU A 104 -25.70 -4.92 -3.01
N ASN A 105 -26.82 -4.23 -2.76
CA ASN A 105 -27.30 -3.85 -1.43
C ASN A 105 -27.37 -5.03 -0.44
N SER A 106 -27.71 -6.24 -0.93
CA SER A 106 -27.80 -7.43 -0.10
C SER A 106 -26.51 -7.84 0.61
N LEU A 107 -25.34 -7.43 0.10
CA LEU A 107 -24.06 -7.70 0.74
C LEU A 107 -23.77 -6.77 1.92
N PHE A 108 -24.42 -5.59 1.96
CA PHE A 108 -24.02 -4.50 2.86
C PHE A 108 -25.05 -4.11 3.91
N LYS A 109 -26.35 -4.31 3.63
CA LYS A 109 -27.43 -3.80 4.48
C LYS A 109 -27.34 -4.24 5.95
N ASP A 110 -26.85 -5.45 6.22
CA ASP A 110 -26.71 -5.99 7.57
C ASP A 110 -25.36 -5.59 8.20
N GLN A 111 -24.40 -5.13 7.40
CA GLN A 111 -23.07 -4.72 7.84
C GLN A 111 -22.99 -3.21 8.15
N TYR A 112 -23.92 -2.43 7.63
CA TYR A 112 -24.03 -0.98 7.83
C TYR A 112 -25.43 -0.62 8.36
N PRO A 113 -25.76 -0.99 9.61
CA PRO A 113 -27.12 -0.88 10.14
C PRO A 113 -27.65 0.56 10.27
N ASP A 114 -26.75 1.55 10.26
CA ASP A 114 -27.10 2.97 10.31
C ASP A 114 -27.30 3.61 8.91
N ILE A 115 -27.23 2.82 7.85
CA ILE A 115 -27.46 3.25 6.48
C ILE A 115 -28.73 2.61 5.93
N ASP A 116 -29.64 3.41 5.40
CA ASP A 116 -30.84 2.93 4.71
C ASP A 116 -30.48 2.53 3.27
N PHE A 117 -30.52 1.24 2.95
CA PHE A 117 -30.31 0.76 1.58
C PHE A 117 -31.62 0.66 0.80
N VAL A 118 -31.64 1.26 -0.41
CA VAL A 118 -32.80 1.25 -1.33
C VAL A 118 -32.40 0.67 -2.68
N GLU A 119 -33.35 0.05 -3.38
CA GLU A 119 -33.02 -0.53 -4.69
C GLU A 119 -32.82 0.56 -5.77
N PRO A 120 -31.96 0.31 -6.78
CA PRO A 120 -31.80 1.22 -7.90
C PRO A 120 -33.14 1.44 -8.65
N GLY A 121 -33.56 2.70 -8.69
CA GLY A 121 -34.83 3.08 -9.31
C GLY A 121 -35.96 3.38 -8.33
N ASP A 122 -35.77 3.08 -7.04
CA ASP A 122 -36.74 3.46 -6.01
C ASP A 122 -36.83 4.98 -5.87
N LEU A 123 -38.07 5.46 -5.61
CA LEU A 123 -38.31 6.88 -5.38
C LEU A 123 -37.87 7.27 -3.97
N VAL A 124 -36.84 8.08 -3.87
CA VAL A 124 -36.36 8.65 -2.61
C VAL A 124 -36.82 10.11 -2.51
N THR A 125 -37.54 10.46 -1.44
CA THR A 125 -38.11 11.80 -1.23
C THR A 125 -37.54 12.48 0.00
N ASN A 126 -37.76 13.80 0.12
CA ASN A 126 -37.30 14.63 1.25
C ASN A 126 -35.77 14.55 1.45
N ILE A 127 -35.01 14.58 0.37
CA ILE A 127 -33.56 14.58 0.37
C ILE A 127 -33.07 16.04 0.45
N HIS A 128 -32.08 16.27 1.35
CA HIS A 128 -31.41 17.55 1.48
C HIS A 128 -30.21 17.68 0.54
N ALA A 129 -29.48 16.59 0.33
CA ALA A 129 -28.36 16.52 -0.62
C ALA A 129 -28.30 15.15 -1.29
N GLN A 130 -27.76 15.11 -2.52
CA GLN A 130 -27.51 13.86 -3.22
C GLN A 130 -26.16 13.88 -3.93
N TYR A 131 -25.52 12.73 -3.96
CA TYR A 131 -24.26 12.50 -4.67
C TYR A 131 -24.34 11.22 -5.47
N ARG A 132 -23.60 11.18 -6.60
CA ARG A 132 -23.53 10.01 -7.44
C ARG A 132 -22.08 9.57 -7.61
N LEU A 133 -21.74 8.43 -7.05
CA LEU A 133 -20.43 7.80 -7.24
C LEU A 133 -20.40 7.11 -8.60
N GLY A 134 -19.38 7.39 -9.39
CA GLY A 134 -19.29 6.79 -10.73
C GLY A 134 -18.24 7.43 -11.62
N TRP A 135 -18.14 6.86 -12.80
CA TRP A 135 -17.31 7.33 -13.88
C TRP A 135 -18.10 8.38 -14.71
N HIS A 136 -17.68 9.64 -14.62
CA HIS A 136 -18.41 10.75 -15.25
C HIS A 136 -17.64 11.30 -16.44
N TYR A 137 -18.22 11.19 -17.61
CA TYR A 137 -17.67 11.68 -18.87
C TYR A 137 -18.56 12.75 -19.48
N THR A 138 -17.96 13.73 -20.16
CA THR A 138 -18.65 14.63 -21.07
C THR A 138 -19.06 13.90 -22.35
N SER A 139 -19.85 14.56 -23.19
CA SER A 139 -20.18 14.03 -24.53
C SER A 139 -18.94 13.80 -25.42
N GLU A 140 -17.86 14.52 -25.15
CA GLU A 140 -16.59 14.40 -25.90
C GLU A 140 -15.68 13.26 -25.36
N GLY A 141 -16.12 12.57 -24.30
CA GLY A 141 -15.41 11.43 -23.74
C GLY A 141 -14.27 11.77 -22.79
N VAL A 142 -14.10 13.03 -22.40
CA VAL A 142 -13.21 13.46 -21.32
C VAL A 142 -13.93 13.41 -19.97
N TYR A 143 -13.18 13.43 -18.86
CA TYR A 143 -13.84 13.44 -17.54
C TYR A 143 -14.66 14.73 -17.35
N ASP A 144 -15.81 14.60 -16.66
CA ASP A 144 -16.69 15.72 -16.39
C ASP A 144 -16.31 16.40 -15.07
N ASN A 145 -15.61 17.53 -15.15
CA ASN A 145 -15.13 18.29 -14.00
C ASN A 145 -16.24 18.96 -13.17
N ASN A 146 -17.49 18.91 -13.61
CA ASN A 146 -18.65 19.33 -12.82
C ASN A 146 -19.15 18.21 -11.91
N LYS A 147 -18.87 16.98 -12.23
CA LYS A 147 -19.32 15.79 -11.48
C LYS A 147 -18.23 15.14 -10.68
N HIS A 148 -16.97 15.38 -11.02
CA HIS A 148 -15.79 14.91 -10.33
C HIS A 148 -14.72 16.00 -10.30
N PRO A 149 -14.12 16.34 -9.14
CA PRO A 149 -13.17 17.45 -9.05
C PRO A 149 -11.82 17.17 -9.72
N PHE A 150 -11.45 15.89 -9.89
CA PHE A 150 -10.18 15.45 -10.47
C PHE A 150 -10.38 14.46 -11.62
N ASP A 151 -9.38 14.31 -12.47
CA ASP A 151 -9.37 13.27 -13.48
C ASP A 151 -9.21 11.89 -12.83
N PHE A 152 -10.29 11.12 -12.77
CA PHE A 152 -10.32 9.79 -12.15
C PHE A 152 -9.36 8.78 -12.80
N LYS A 153 -8.83 9.04 -13.99
CA LYS A 153 -7.77 8.22 -14.60
C LYS A 153 -6.40 8.39 -13.92
N LYS A 154 -6.24 9.45 -13.13
CA LYS A 154 -4.98 9.82 -12.48
C LYS A 154 -5.00 9.64 -10.96
N ILE A 155 -5.99 8.94 -10.46
CA ILE A 155 -6.18 8.68 -9.03
C ILE A 155 -6.55 7.23 -8.79
N PRO A 156 -6.31 6.68 -7.59
CA PRO A 156 -6.78 5.35 -7.21
C PRO A 156 -8.30 5.23 -7.33
N LEU A 157 -8.80 4.03 -7.64
CA LEU A 157 -10.23 3.79 -7.80
C LEU A 157 -11.04 4.23 -6.57
N GLN A 158 -10.56 3.96 -5.37
CA GLN A 158 -11.22 4.35 -4.13
C GLN A 158 -11.28 5.87 -3.97
N LYS A 159 -10.25 6.59 -4.42
CA LYS A 159 -10.19 8.05 -4.33
C LYS A 159 -11.30 8.74 -5.13
N THR A 160 -11.87 8.08 -6.12
CA THR A 160 -13.07 8.56 -6.82
C THR A 160 -14.21 8.85 -5.84
N ALA A 161 -14.44 7.98 -4.86
CA ALA A 161 -15.50 8.19 -3.88
C ALA A 161 -15.15 9.32 -2.90
N THR A 162 -13.93 9.36 -2.39
CA THR A 162 -13.52 10.42 -1.45
C THR A 162 -13.57 11.80 -2.10
N ASP A 163 -13.13 11.92 -3.35
CA ASP A 163 -13.15 13.20 -4.07
C ASP A 163 -14.59 13.70 -4.33
N ILE A 164 -15.50 12.80 -4.72
CA ILE A 164 -16.91 13.17 -4.93
C ILE A 164 -17.60 13.52 -3.61
N LEU A 165 -17.22 12.87 -2.51
CA LEU A 165 -17.83 13.06 -1.20
C LEU A 165 -17.12 14.10 -0.31
N GLY A 166 -16.03 14.71 -0.77
CA GLY A 166 -15.27 15.70 0.00
C GLY A 166 -14.63 15.10 1.27
N LEU A 167 -14.07 13.89 1.13
CA LEU A 167 -13.41 13.15 2.20
C LEU A 167 -11.90 13.12 1.98
N ASP A 168 -11.16 13.01 3.06
CA ASP A 168 -9.74 12.68 3.00
C ASP A 168 -9.58 11.24 2.51
N TYR A 169 -8.54 10.98 1.70
CA TYR A 169 -8.30 9.66 1.16
C TYR A 169 -7.47 8.82 2.11
N GLU A 170 -8.00 7.69 2.47
CA GLU A 170 -7.34 6.58 3.14
C GLU A 170 -7.92 5.30 2.53
N GLU A 171 -7.11 4.27 2.33
CA GLU A 171 -7.58 3.00 1.77
C GLU A 171 -8.41 2.24 2.80
N VAL A 172 -9.68 1.99 2.52
CA VAL A 172 -10.63 1.36 3.46
C VAL A 172 -11.33 0.18 2.82
N ARG A 173 -11.33 -0.98 3.51
CA ARG A 173 -12.09 -2.17 3.10
C ARG A 173 -13.58 -2.05 3.43
N PRO A 174 -14.47 -2.53 2.55
CA PRO A 174 -15.88 -2.66 2.91
C PRO A 174 -16.08 -3.72 3.98
N LEU A 175 -17.10 -3.53 4.81
CA LEU A 175 -17.57 -4.57 5.73
C LEU A 175 -18.40 -5.58 4.95
N LEU A 176 -18.08 -6.85 5.10
CA LEU A 176 -18.80 -7.99 4.54
C LEU A 176 -19.14 -8.98 5.64
N ASN A 177 -20.17 -9.80 5.43
CA ASN A 177 -20.45 -10.94 6.29
C ASN A 177 -19.45 -12.05 5.96
N LEU A 178 -18.37 -12.14 6.74
CA LEU A 178 -17.32 -13.15 6.57
C LEU A 178 -17.55 -14.27 7.59
N PRO A 179 -17.60 -15.55 7.15
CA PRO A 179 -17.65 -16.67 8.08
C PRO A 179 -16.31 -16.81 8.82
N ASP A 180 -16.38 -17.27 10.05
CA ASP A 180 -15.20 -17.70 10.80
C ASP A 180 -14.80 -19.12 10.34
N THR A 181 -14.08 -19.17 9.22
CA THR A 181 -13.68 -20.42 8.58
C THR A 181 -12.16 -20.54 8.62
N PRO A 182 -11.61 -21.68 9.11
CA PRO A 182 -10.17 -21.88 9.11
C PRO A 182 -9.61 -21.86 7.68
N LYS A 183 -8.44 -21.28 7.53
CA LYS A 183 -7.71 -21.29 6.27
C LYS A 183 -7.28 -22.73 5.94
N ASN A 184 -7.37 -23.06 4.68
CA ASN A 184 -6.91 -24.33 4.13
C ASN A 184 -5.84 -24.03 3.07
N LYS A 185 -5.01 -25.02 2.73
CA LYS A 185 -4.11 -24.91 1.56
C LYS A 185 -4.90 -24.77 0.25
N LYS A 186 -5.63 -23.68 0.13
CA LYS A 186 -6.48 -23.35 -1.01
C LYS A 186 -6.18 -21.93 -1.49
N VAL A 187 -6.04 -21.76 -2.80
CA VAL A 187 -5.78 -20.48 -3.46
C VAL A 187 -6.96 -20.14 -4.37
N GLY A 188 -7.51 -18.96 -4.20
CA GLY A 188 -8.53 -18.44 -5.09
C GLY A 188 -7.93 -17.91 -6.40
N ILE A 189 -8.56 -18.23 -7.53
CA ILE A 189 -8.10 -17.81 -8.86
C ILE A 189 -9.18 -17.00 -9.57
N GLY A 190 -8.87 -15.75 -9.89
CA GLY A 190 -9.68 -14.85 -10.72
C GLY A 190 -9.21 -14.83 -12.17
N PHE A 191 -9.63 -15.81 -12.96
CA PHE A 191 -9.10 -16.03 -14.30
C PHE A 191 -9.69 -15.13 -15.38
N HIS A 192 -10.98 -14.78 -15.30
CA HIS A 192 -11.70 -14.02 -16.34
C HIS A 192 -11.79 -12.51 -16.05
N SER A 193 -11.88 -11.73 -17.12
CA SER A 193 -12.08 -10.29 -17.06
C SER A 193 -12.93 -9.80 -18.25
N THR A 194 -13.20 -8.49 -18.32
CA THR A 194 -14.11 -7.86 -19.28
C THR A 194 -13.44 -7.36 -20.57
N ALA A 195 -12.13 -7.49 -20.70
CA ALA A 195 -11.38 -7.14 -21.90
C ALA A 195 -10.10 -7.99 -21.97
N GLN A 196 -9.66 -8.35 -23.19
CA GLN A 196 -8.45 -9.18 -23.38
C GLN A 196 -7.17 -8.51 -22.85
N SER A 197 -7.09 -7.18 -22.89
CA SER A 197 -5.98 -6.42 -22.30
C SER A 197 -5.82 -6.58 -20.79
N LYS A 198 -6.87 -7.02 -20.09
CA LYS A 198 -6.84 -7.33 -18.65
C LYS A 198 -6.42 -8.76 -18.33
N TYR A 199 -6.49 -9.68 -19.31
CA TYR A 199 -6.04 -11.06 -19.12
C TYR A 199 -4.53 -11.14 -18.99
N TRP A 200 -4.06 -12.09 -18.24
CA TRP A 200 -2.65 -12.44 -18.28
C TRP A 200 -2.37 -13.23 -19.55
N ASN A 201 -1.85 -12.53 -20.56
CA ASN A 201 -1.69 -13.06 -21.92
C ASN A 201 -0.38 -13.84 -22.14
N ASN A 202 0.40 -14.11 -21.09
CA ASN A 202 1.54 -15.02 -21.17
C ASN A 202 1.04 -16.43 -21.47
N PRO A 203 1.52 -17.09 -22.54
CA PRO A 203 0.93 -18.37 -23.02
C PRO A 203 1.06 -19.51 -22.01
N ASP A 204 2.15 -19.54 -21.24
CA ASP A 204 2.43 -20.60 -20.27
C ASP A 204 2.24 -20.15 -18.82
N GLY A 205 1.97 -18.85 -18.60
CA GLY A 205 1.98 -18.22 -17.30
C GLY A 205 1.07 -18.89 -16.27
N TRP A 206 -0.22 -19.00 -16.58
CA TRP A 206 -1.19 -19.65 -15.70
C TRP A 206 -0.86 -21.11 -15.42
N GLN A 207 -0.48 -21.89 -16.44
CA GLN A 207 -0.18 -23.31 -16.24
C GLN A 207 1.02 -23.50 -15.33
N THR A 208 2.09 -22.73 -15.55
CA THR A 208 3.31 -22.79 -14.72
C THR A 208 3.01 -22.43 -13.26
N VAL A 209 2.22 -21.40 -13.00
CA VAL A 209 1.84 -20.99 -11.63
C VAL A 209 0.95 -22.04 -10.96
N ILE A 210 -0.03 -22.59 -11.68
CA ILE A 210 -0.91 -23.65 -11.13
C ILE A 210 -0.12 -24.92 -10.83
N ASP A 211 0.79 -25.32 -11.71
CA ASP A 211 1.65 -26.49 -11.47
C ASP A 211 2.57 -26.29 -10.26
N HIS A 212 3.11 -25.08 -10.10
CA HIS A 212 3.92 -24.70 -8.93
C HIS A 212 3.10 -24.83 -7.63
N LEU A 213 1.90 -24.26 -7.58
CA LEU A 213 1.03 -24.30 -6.41
C LEU A 213 0.56 -25.73 -6.06
N ASN A 214 0.17 -26.50 -7.07
CA ASN A 214 -0.22 -27.90 -6.89
C ASN A 214 0.94 -28.75 -6.33
N ASN A 215 2.19 -28.48 -6.77
CA ASN A 215 3.39 -29.15 -6.24
C ASN A 215 3.66 -28.80 -4.78
N LEU A 216 3.26 -27.60 -4.33
CA LEU A 216 3.31 -27.18 -2.93
C LEU A 216 2.11 -27.71 -2.11
N GLY A 217 1.18 -28.43 -2.74
CA GLY A 217 0.01 -29.03 -2.10
C GLY A 217 -1.20 -28.10 -1.97
N TYR A 218 -1.22 -26.98 -2.71
CA TYR A 218 -2.39 -26.09 -2.75
C TYR A 218 -3.48 -26.61 -3.69
N GLU A 219 -4.74 -26.47 -3.30
CA GLU A 219 -5.88 -26.56 -4.19
C GLU A 219 -6.12 -25.21 -4.88
N CYS A 220 -6.07 -25.17 -6.21
CA CYS A 220 -6.33 -23.97 -6.99
C CYS A 220 -7.80 -23.89 -7.40
N MET A 221 -8.59 -23.01 -6.75
CA MET A 221 -10.03 -22.85 -6.98
C MET A 221 -10.33 -21.68 -7.89
N VAL A 222 -10.88 -21.91 -9.07
CA VAL A 222 -11.30 -20.86 -10.01
C VAL A 222 -12.68 -20.36 -9.67
N TYR A 223 -12.79 -19.05 -9.43
CA TYR A 223 -14.06 -18.35 -9.31
C TYR A 223 -14.35 -17.61 -10.60
N SER A 224 -15.47 -17.92 -11.22
CA SER A 224 -15.90 -17.26 -12.43
C SER A 224 -17.39 -17.40 -12.64
N LYS A 225 -18.00 -16.36 -13.15
CA LYS A 225 -19.38 -16.37 -13.64
C LYS A 225 -19.45 -16.96 -15.04
N GLU A 226 -18.38 -16.82 -15.81
CA GLU A 226 -18.20 -17.34 -17.15
C GLU A 226 -17.65 -18.78 -17.09
N GLY A 227 -17.97 -19.59 -18.07
CA GLY A 227 -17.44 -20.96 -18.19
C GLY A 227 -16.06 -21.01 -18.86
N ASP A 228 -15.46 -22.20 -18.88
CA ASP A 228 -14.27 -22.48 -19.67
C ASP A 228 -14.49 -22.16 -21.16
N GLY A 229 -13.49 -21.59 -21.81
CA GLY A 229 -13.55 -21.17 -23.21
C GLY A 229 -14.20 -19.80 -23.44
N TYR A 230 -14.59 -19.09 -22.37
CA TYR A 230 -15.15 -17.76 -22.52
C TYR A 230 -14.18 -16.84 -23.27
N MET A 231 -14.67 -16.24 -24.37
CA MET A 231 -13.90 -15.39 -25.28
C MET A 231 -12.54 -16.03 -25.71
N ASN A 232 -12.57 -17.34 -25.89
CA ASN A 232 -11.43 -18.17 -26.29
C ASN A 232 -10.29 -18.26 -25.24
N ASN A 233 -10.60 -18.00 -23.96
CA ASN A 233 -9.68 -18.20 -22.84
C ASN A 233 -10.04 -19.47 -22.08
N HIS A 234 -9.13 -20.44 -22.02
CA HIS A 234 -9.32 -21.73 -21.40
C HIS A 234 -8.61 -21.84 -20.06
N TYR A 235 -9.26 -22.50 -19.09
CA TYR A 235 -8.65 -22.73 -17.79
C TYR A 235 -7.39 -23.62 -17.89
N PRO A 236 -6.36 -23.35 -17.07
CA PRO A 236 -5.23 -24.24 -16.95
C PRO A 236 -5.67 -25.59 -16.39
N LYS A 237 -4.88 -26.64 -16.62
CA LYS A 237 -5.11 -27.95 -16.02
C LYS A 237 -4.77 -27.92 -14.54
N GLY A 238 -5.41 -28.78 -13.75
CA GLY A 238 -5.11 -28.91 -12.32
C GLY A 238 -5.83 -27.90 -11.43
N VAL A 239 -6.86 -27.22 -11.94
CA VAL A 239 -7.72 -26.35 -11.15
C VAL A 239 -9.05 -27.03 -10.82
N THR A 240 -9.63 -26.64 -9.69
CA THR A 240 -11.02 -26.92 -9.31
C THR A 240 -11.88 -25.71 -9.66
N ILE A 241 -13.13 -25.92 -10.09
CA ILE A 241 -14.04 -24.84 -10.47
C ILE A 241 -15.11 -24.71 -9.40
N PHE A 242 -15.22 -23.52 -8.80
CA PHE A 242 -16.26 -23.22 -7.83
C PHE A 242 -17.66 -23.27 -8.48
N LYS A 243 -18.61 -23.92 -7.81
CA LYS A 243 -19.96 -24.17 -8.34
C LYS A 243 -21.08 -23.44 -7.58
N GLY A 244 -20.73 -22.42 -6.77
CA GLY A 244 -21.73 -21.64 -6.04
C GLY A 244 -22.56 -20.73 -6.95
N GLY A 245 -23.76 -20.33 -6.46
CA GLY A 245 -24.76 -19.62 -7.24
C GLY A 245 -24.85 -18.12 -7.01
N ASN A 246 -24.35 -17.60 -5.88
CA ASN A 246 -24.46 -16.19 -5.52
C ASN A 246 -23.17 -15.65 -4.88
N LEU A 247 -23.07 -14.32 -4.75
CA LEU A 247 -21.86 -13.69 -4.24
C LEU A 247 -21.55 -14.02 -2.77
N GLN A 248 -22.55 -14.27 -1.91
CA GLN A 248 -22.29 -14.66 -0.54
C GLN A 248 -21.64 -16.05 -0.47
N GLU A 249 -22.09 -17.00 -1.29
CA GLU A 249 -21.44 -18.31 -1.39
C GLU A 249 -19.99 -18.22 -1.89
N VAL A 250 -19.70 -17.24 -2.80
CA VAL A 250 -18.33 -16.95 -3.22
C VAL A 250 -17.50 -16.38 -2.06
N ILE A 251 -18.06 -15.46 -1.27
CA ILE A 251 -17.42 -14.89 -0.09
C ILE A 251 -17.13 -15.98 0.95
N ASP A 252 -18.11 -16.85 1.21
CA ASP A 252 -17.99 -17.93 2.18
C ASP A 252 -16.86 -18.91 1.82
N ASP A 253 -16.77 -19.28 0.55
CA ASP A 253 -15.73 -20.18 0.07
C ASP A 253 -14.35 -19.50 -0.04
N LEU A 254 -14.29 -18.24 -0.51
CA LEU A 254 -13.07 -17.42 -0.52
C LEU A 254 -12.48 -17.27 0.89
N SER A 255 -13.33 -17.14 1.92
CA SER A 255 -12.88 -16.99 3.29
C SER A 255 -12.03 -18.17 3.79
N SER A 256 -12.10 -19.33 3.16
CA SER A 256 -11.25 -20.50 3.44
C SER A 256 -9.94 -20.54 2.63
N CYS A 257 -9.73 -19.62 1.67
CA CYS A 257 -8.49 -19.53 0.92
C CYS A 257 -7.40 -18.84 1.77
N GLU A 258 -6.15 -19.22 1.58
CA GLU A 258 -5.00 -18.53 2.16
C GLU A 258 -4.76 -17.20 1.45
N PHE A 259 -4.77 -17.19 0.13
CA PHE A 259 -4.63 -15.99 -0.70
C PHE A 259 -5.38 -16.11 -2.02
N PHE A 260 -5.37 -15.05 -2.79
CA PHE A 260 -6.02 -14.97 -4.08
C PHE A 260 -5.05 -14.51 -5.18
N ILE A 261 -5.13 -15.09 -6.36
CA ILE A 261 -4.41 -14.64 -7.56
C ILE A 261 -5.43 -14.19 -8.59
N GLY A 262 -5.32 -12.97 -9.05
CA GLY A 262 -6.28 -12.45 -10.01
C GLY A 262 -5.77 -11.33 -10.89
N LEU A 263 -6.69 -10.86 -11.71
CA LEU A 263 -6.51 -9.78 -12.68
C LEU A 263 -7.06 -8.47 -12.11
N GLY A 264 -6.80 -7.33 -12.76
CA GLY A 264 -7.45 -6.06 -12.46
C GLY A 264 -8.97 -6.12 -12.71
N SER A 265 -9.69 -6.83 -11.85
CA SER A 265 -11.12 -7.14 -12.00
C SER A 265 -11.86 -7.18 -10.66
N GLY A 266 -13.20 -7.24 -10.72
CA GLY A 266 -14.05 -7.22 -9.54
C GLY A 266 -13.82 -8.36 -8.55
N LEU A 267 -13.36 -9.54 -8.99
CA LEU A 267 -13.06 -10.66 -8.10
C LEU A 267 -11.83 -10.39 -7.23
N SER A 268 -10.81 -9.73 -7.76
CA SER A 268 -9.65 -9.32 -6.95
C SER A 268 -10.05 -8.30 -5.87
N TRP A 269 -10.95 -7.37 -6.19
CA TRP A 269 -11.54 -6.45 -5.21
C TRP A 269 -12.37 -7.17 -4.16
N LEU A 270 -13.13 -8.20 -4.55
CA LEU A 270 -13.91 -9.01 -3.61
C LEU A 270 -13.00 -9.82 -2.68
N ALA A 271 -11.96 -10.46 -3.21
CA ALA A 271 -10.99 -11.20 -2.42
C ALA A 271 -10.26 -10.29 -1.42
N TRP A 272 -9.84 -9.09 -1.86
CA TRP A 272 -9.28 -8.07 -0.99
C TRP A 272 -10.27 -7.63 0.10
N ALA A 273 -11.54 -7.45 -0.24
CA ALA A 273 -12.60 -7.13 0.72
C ALA A 273 -12.84 -8.27 1.74
N CYS A 274 -12.60 -9.52 1.35
CA CYS A 274 -12.58 -10.68 2.23
C CYS A 274 -11.31 -10.79 3.10
N LYS A 275 -10.46 -9.77 3.11
CA LYS A 275 -9.19 -9.69 3.85
C LYS A 275 -8.16 -10.75 3.42
N LEU A 276 -8.21 -11.21 2.17
CA LEU A 276 -7.21 -12.09 1.61
C LEU A 276 -6.02 -11.27 1.08
N PRO A 277 -4.78 -11.75 1.24
CA PRO A 277 -3.67 -11.31 0.42
C PRO A 277 -3.99 -11.54 -1.07
N VAL A 278 -3.73 -10.55 -1.92
CA VAL A 278 -4.07 -10.61 -3.35
C VAL A 278 -2.81 -10.47 -4.21
N VAL A 279 -2.45 -11.49 -4.96
CA VAL A 279 -1.47 -11.38 -6.04
C VAL A 279 -2.21 -10.83 -7.26
N LEU A 280 -1.98 -9.56 -7.59
CA LEU A 280 -2.70 -8.85 -8.64
C LEU A 280 -1.86 -8.72 -9.90
N ILE A 281 -2.17 -9.53 -10.91
CA ILE A 281 -1.48 -9.54 -12.21
C ILE A 281 -2.15 -8.51 -13.11
N SER A 282 -1.50 -7.38 -13.37
CA SER A 282 -2.08 -6.35 -14.24
C SER A 282 -1.02 -5.39 -14.80
N GLY A 283 -0.80 -5.42 -16.10
CA GLY A 283 -0.10 -4.37 -16.85
C GLY A 283 -1.05 -3.35 -17.48
N PHE A 284 -2.36 -3.58 -17.40
CA PHE A 284 -3.40 -2.74 -17.96
C PHE A 284 -3.56 -1.40 -17.24
N SER A 285 -3.40 -1.39 -15.91
CA SER A 285 -3.48 -0.22 -15.03
C SER A 285 -2.16 0.04 -14.31
N GLU A 286 -1.96 1.27 -13.87
CA GLU A 286 -0.82 1.68 -13.04
C GLU A 286 -0.84 1.02 -11.67
N LYS A 287 0.30 0.94 -10.97
CA LYS A 287 0.43 0.29 -9.65
C LYS A 287 -0.51 0.87 -8.60
N TRP A 288 -0.70 2.17 -8.63
CA TRP A 288 -1.51 2.93 -7.68
C TRP A 288 -3.02 2.90 -7.99
N ALA A 289 -3.44 2.33 -9.13
CA ALA A 289 -4.84 2.44 -9.60
C ALA A 289 -5.81 1.57 -8.80
N GLU A 290 -5.36 0.42 -8.32
CA GLU A 290 -6.15 -0.50 -7.49
C GLU A 290 -5.68 -0.45 -6.03
N THR A 291 -5.97 -1.50 -5.26
CA THR A 291 -5.58 -1.64 -3.84
C THR A 291 -4.07 -1.78 -3.67
N THR A 292 -3.55 -1.29 -2.53
CA THR A 292 -2.17 -1.46 -2.11
C THR A 292 -2.06 -2.31 -0.83
N LEU A 293 -3.01 -2.15 0.09
CA LEU A 293 -3.09 -2.91 1.34
C LEU A 293 -3.26 -4.41 1.05
N ASP A 294 -2.36 -5.25 1.54
CA ASP A 294 -2.30 -6.70 1.29
C ASP A 294 -2.39 -7.09 -0.20
N THR A 295 -1.87 -6.24 -1.08
CA THR A 295 -1.87 -6.45 -2.52
C THR A 295 -0.44 -6.55 -3.06
N TYR A 296 -0.12 -7.71 -3.59
CA TYR A 296 1.16 -8.07 -4.21
C TYR A 296 1.04 -7.85 -5.71
N ARG A 297 1.39 -6.65 -6.16
CA ARG A 297 1.21 -6.23 -7.54
C ARG A 297 2.28 -6.80 -8.47
N VAL A 298 1.85 -7.48 -9.54
CA VAL A 298 2.74 -7.97 -10.60
C VAL A 298 2.52 -7.16 -11.87
N ILE A 299 3.52 -6.38 -12.25
CA ILE A 299 3.56 -5.55 -13.45
C ILE A 299 4.98 -5.59 -14.04
N ASN A 300 5.10 -5.57 -15.36
CA ASN A 300 6.38 -5.40 -16.04
C ASN A 300 6.50 -3.96 -16.56
N GLU A 301 7.21 -3.12 -15.82
CA GLU A 301 7.39 -1.70 -16.16
C GLU A 301 8.42 -1.46 -17.27
N SER A 302 9.16 -2.50 -17.72
CA SER A 302 10.10 -2.39 -18.81
C SER A 302 9.45 -2.38 -20.20
N VAL A 303 8.14 -2.65 -20.25
CA VAL A 303 7.34 -2.65 -21.49
C VAL A 303 6.17 -1.68 -21.39
N CYS A 304 5.40 -1.51 -22.48
CA CYS A 304 4.17 -0.71 -22.47
C CYS A 304 3.19 -1.19 -21.38
N HIS A 305 2.69 -0.27 -20.54
CA HIS A 305 1.73 -0.55 -19.46
C HIS A 305 0.85 0.67 -19.15
N GLY A 306 -0.11 0.52 -18.23
CA GLY A 306 -0.89 1.64 -17.68
C GLY A 306 -1.88 2.31 -18.63
N CYS A 307 -2.26 1.70 -19.74
CA CYS A 307 -3.16 2.32 -20.73
C CYS A 307 -4.52 2.76 -20.15
N PHE A 308 -5.05 2.06 -19.15
CA PHE A 308 -6.30 2.42 -18.48
C PHE A 308 -6.24 3.80 -17.82
N ASN A 309 -5.05 4.19 -17.35
CA ASN A 309 -4.83 5.46 -16.66
C ASN A 309 -4.45 6.61 -17.61
N SER A 310 -4.22 6.33 -18.89
CA SER A 310 -3.95 7.34 -19.93
C SER A 310 -5.11 7.52 -20.90
N ASP A 311 -5.75 6.43 -21.31
CA ASP A 311 -6.78 6.39 -22.32
C ASP A 311 -8.13 5.92 -21.76
N ARG A 312 -9.22 6.33 -22.37
CA ARG A 312 -10.54 5.82 -22.01
C ARG A 312 -10.72 4.41 -22.56
N LEU A 313 -10.98 3.44 -21.68
CA LEU A 313 -11.34 2.08 -22.08
C LEU A 313 -12.62 2.10 -22.94
N ASP A 314 -12.54 1.55 -24.14
CA ASP A 314 -13.71 1.21 -24.93
C ASP A 314 -14.23 -0.17 -24.52
N ALA A 315 -15.28 -0.19 -23.70
CA ALA A 315 -15.88 -1.42 -23.21
C ALA A 315 -16.55 -2.26 -24.33
N GLY A 316 -16.76 -1.68 -25.51
CA GLY A 316 -17.27 -2.39 -26.69
C GLY A 316 -16.19 -3.09 -27.49
N ASP A 317 -14.93 -2.76 -27.27
CA ASP A 317 -13.78 -3.38 -27.93
C ASP A 317 -13.12 -4.43 -27.04
N TRP A 318 -13.49 -5.70 -27.20
CA TRP A 318 -12.87 -6.81 -26.47
C TRP A 318 -11.34 -6.83 -26.58
N ASN A 319 -10.81 -6.49 -27.76
CA ASN A 319 -9.38 -6.44 -28.06
C ASN A 319 -8.80 -5.03 -27.90
N TRP A 320 -9.33 -4.23 -26.99
CA TRP A 320 -8.86 -2.88 -26.73
C TRP A 320 -7.39 -2.86 -26.33
N CYS A 321 -6.57 -2.24 -27.14
CA CYS A 321 -5.14 -2.01 -26.93
C CYS A 321 -4.78 -0.71 -27.69
N PRO A 322 -4.93 0.47 -27.07
CA PRO A 322 -4.95 1.74 -27.78
C PRO A 322 -3.67 2.04 -28.57
N LEU A 323 -2.50 1.60 -28.04
CA LEU A 323 -1.21 1.90 -28.67
C LEU A 323 -0.74 0.82 -29.65
N HIS A 324 -1.08 -0.45 -29.43
CA HIS A 324 -0.46 -1.58 -30.13
C HIS A 324 -1.45 -2.57 -30.75
N LYS A 325 -2.74 -2.21 -30.84
CA LYS A 325 -3.76 -3.07 -31.48
C LYS A 325 -3.33 -3.49 -32.89
N ASN A 326 -3.49 -4.78 -33.21
CA ASN A 326 -3.13 -5.39 -34.49
C ASN A 326 -1.61 -5.34 -34.84
N THR A 327 -0.74 -5.14 -33.87
CA THR A 327 0.72 -5.26 -34.03
C THR A 327 1.26 -6.46 -33.27
N THR A 328 2.54 -6.80 -33.45
CA THR A 328 3.21 -7.86 -32.69
C THR A 328 3.32 -7.54 -31.20
N ARG A 329 3.26 -6.27 -30.82
CA ARG A 329 3.31 -5.77 -29.44
C ARG A 329 1.94 -5.75 -28.75
N MET A 330 0.87 -6.16 -29.45
CA MET A 330 -0.48 -6.17 -28.85
C MET A 330 -0.50 -6.99 -27.55
N PHE A 331 -0.97 -6.36 -26.46
CA PHE A 331 -1.02 -6.91 -25.11
C PHE A 331 0.36 -7.25 -24.50
N GLU A 332 1.46 -6.66 -24.97
CA GLU A 332 2.79 -6.91 -24.40
C GLU A 332 2.82 -6.64 -22.89
N CYS A 333 2.07 -5.64 -22.40
CA CYS A 333 1.95 -5.31 -20.98
C CYS A 333 1.54 -6.49 -20.08
N THR A 334 0.89 -7.51 -20.63
CA THR A 334 0.46 -8.71 -19.91
C THR A 334 1.08 -9.99 -20.46
N LYS A 335 1.63 -9.98 -21.68
CA LYS A 335 2.41 -11.10 -22.23
C LYS A 335 3.77 -11.22 -21.59
N GLU A 336 4.42 -10.08 -21.34
CA GLU A 336 5.79 -9.99 -20.80
C GLU A 336 5.83 -10.02 -19.26
N ILE A 337 4.71 -10.24 -18.58
CA ILE A 337 4.70 -10.65 -17.18
C ILE A 337 5.01 -12.15 -17.16
N SER A 338 6.19 -12.53 -16.67
CA SER A 338 6.60 -13.93 -16.59
C SER A 338 5.96 -14.67 -15.42
N SER A 339 5.91 -16.00 -15.47
CA SER A 339 5.49 -16.83 -14.34
C SER A 339 6.40 -16.64 -13.12
N ASP A 340 7.71 -16.42 -13.32
CA ASP A 340 8.65 -16.20 -12.22
C ASP A 340 8.34 -14.91 -11.46
N MET A 341 7.92 -13.85 -12.16
CA MET A 341 7.47 -12.61 -11.50
C MET A 341 6.26 -12.87 -10.58
N VAL A 342 5.31 -13.68 -11.03
CA VAL A 342 4.12 -14.04 -10.25
C VAL A 342 4.49 -14.95 -9.08
N ILE A 343 5.30 -15.99 -9.32
CA ILE A 343 5.77 -16.94 -8.29
C ILE A 343 6.58 -16.20 -7.20
N LYS A 344 7.37 -15.20 -7.58
CA LYS A 344 8.09 -14.36 -6.61
C LYS A 344 7.13 -13.68 -5.62
N GLU A 345 6.04 -13.11 -6.10
CA GLU A 345 5.06 -12.46 -5.21
C GLU A 345 4.25 -13.48 -4.39
N ILE A 346 3.94 -14.65 -4.96
CA ILE A 346 3.32 -15.76 -4.23
C ILE A 346 4.21 -16.21 -3.07
N ASN A 347 5.50 -16.39 -3.32
CA ASN A 347 6.44 -16.85 -2.30
C ASN A 347 6.58 -15.86 -1.13
N LYS A 348 6.39 -14.55 -1.36
CA LYS A 348 6.34 -13.56 -0.26
C LYS A 348 5.18 -13.85 0.69
N ILE A 349 4.01 -14.21 0.17
CA ILE A 349 2.83 -14.55 1.00
C ILE A 349 3.08 -15.85 1.76
N ILE A 350 3.48 -16.91 1.06
CA ILE A 350 3.70 -18.24 1.65
C ILE A 350 4.79 -18.17 2.72
N ASN A 351 5.88 -17.42 2.46
CA ASN A 351 6.95 -17.28 3.44
C ASN A 351 6.52 -16.42 4.64
N LYS A 352 5.67 -15.40 4.44
CA LYS A 352 5.10 -14.61 5.53
C LYS A 352 4.24 -15.50 6.45
N GLU A 353 3.37 -16.33 5.90
CA GLU A 353 2.54 -17.28 6.69
C GLU A 353 3.38 -18.31 7.44
N VAL A 354 4.40 -18.89 6.79
CA VAL A 354 5.34 -19.82 7.44
C VAL A 354 6.14 -19.13 8.55
N MET A 355 6.42 -17.85 8.40
CA MET A 355 7.08 -17.03 9.43
C MET A 355 6.12 -16.71 10.58
N GLU A 356 4.87 -16.36 10.29
CA GLU A 356 3.83 -16.10 11.30
C GLU A 356 3.51 -17.37 12.09
N GLU A 357 3.33 -18.55 11.45
CA GLU A 357 3.17 -19.84 12.14
C GLU A 357 4.37 -20.20 13.03
N LYS A 358 5.60 -19.93 12.59
CA LYS A 358 6.80 -20.16 13.39
C LYS A 358 6.97 -19.14 14.52
N ILE A 359 6.48 -17.91 14.33
CA ILE A 359 6.46 -16.85 15.35
C ILE A 359 5.46 -17.23 16.45
N ASP A 360 4.32 -17.81 16.11
CA ASP A 360 3.31 -18.30 17.08
C ASP A 360 3.82 -19.53 17.89
N GLU A 361 4.72 -20.35 17.33
CA GLU A 361 5.32 -21.49 18.05
C GLU A 361 6.55 -21.13 18.91
N VAL A 362 7.26 -20.04 18.57
CA VAL A 362 8.40 -19.52 19.35
C VAL A 362 8.17 -18.04 19.63
N LEU A 363 7.60 -17.72 20.78
CA LEU A 363 7.41 -16.35 21.24
C LEU A 363 8.75 -15.60 21.21
N PHE A 364 8.90 -14.64 20.29
CA PHE A 364 10.03 -13.71 20.31
C PHE A 364 10.01 -12.93 21.62
N ASP A 365 11.09 -13.03 22.40
CA ASP A 365 11.19 -12.35 23.71
C ASP A 365 11.53 -10.87 23.48
N TRP A 366 10.55 -10.00 23.63
CA TRP A 366 10.74 -8.54 23.51
C TRP A 366 11.32 -7.89 24.77
N GLY A 367 11.73 -8.69 25.78
CA GLY A 367 12.43 -8.19 26.95
C GLY A 367 11.65 -7.17 27.80
N GLY A 368 10.33 -7.19 27.73
CA GLY A 368 9.46 -6.24 28.44
C GLY A 368 9.41 -4.85 27.83
N ARG A 369 9.79 -4.69 26.55
CA ARG A 369 9.63 -3.44 25.79
C ARG A 369 8.17 -2.99 25.76
N SER A 370 7.95 -1.69 25.57
CA SER A 370 6.60 -1.14 25.47
C SER A 370 5.90 -1.61 24.18
N ASP A 371 4.56 -1.70 24.23
CA ASP A 371 3.75 -2.06 23.06
C ASP A 371 4.02 -1.16 21.85
N TRP A 372 4.33 0.12 22.08
CA TRP A 372 4.72 1.06 21.04
C TRP A 372 6.02 0.66 20.34
N TYR A 373 7.04 0.30 21.12
CA TYR A 373 8.34 -0.15 20.57
C TYR A 373 8.18 -1.45 19.78
N ILE A 374 7.43 -2.41 20.33
CA ILE A 374 7.16 -3.70 19.69
C ILE A 374 6.51 -3.46 18.33
N LYS A 375 5.44 -2.67 18.32
CA LYS A 375 4.71 -2.35 17.10
C LYS A 375 5.60 -1.67 16.05
N GLN A 376 6.43 -0.71 16.45
CA GLN A 376 7.35 -0.02 15.54
C GLN A 376 8.38 -0.99 14.94
N ALA A 377 8.98 -1.85 15.75
CA ALA A 377 9.94 -2.84 15.27
C ALA A 377 9.29 -3.92 14.38
N GLU A 378 8.04 -4.29 14.66
CA GLU A 378 7.25 -5.19 13.80
C GLU A 378 6.94 -4.54 12.45
N GLU A 379 6.41 -3.31 12.45
CA GLU A 379 6.13 -2.54 11.23
C GLU A 379 7.40 -2.31 10.40
N GLU A 380 8.53 -2.02 11.01
CA GLU A 380 9.78 -1.73 10.33
C GLU A 380 10.44 -3.00 9.76
N ILE A 381 10.67 -4.01 10.60
CA ILE A 381 11.52 -5.16 10.26
C ILE A 381 10.72 -6.27 9.61
N PHE A 382 9.54 -6.62 10.16
CA PHE A 382 8.77 -7.76 9.67
C PHE A 382 7.81 -7.38 8.54
N GLU A 383 7.08 -6.26 8.65
CA GLU A 383 6.11 -5.83 7.65
C GLU A 383 6.75 -4.95 6.56
N GLY A 384 7.48 -3.90 6.94
CA GLY A 384 8.09 -2.94 6.04
C GLY A 384 9.32 -3.45 5.30
N ASN A 385 9.90 -4.55 5.79
CA ASN A 385 11.07 -5.19 5.18
C ASN A 385 12.26 -4.23 5.02
N THR A 386 12.45 -3.32 5.97
CA THR A 386 13.36 -2.18 5.86
C THR A 386 14.77 -2.61 5.48
N TYR A 387 15.32 -3.64 6.11
CA TYR A 387 16.71 -4.05 5.82
C TYR A 387 16.85 -4.97 4.59
N GLU A 388 15.75 -5.46 4.01
CA GLU A 388 15.77 -6.34 2.84
C GLU A 388 14.96 -5.81 1.64
N ARG A 389 14.71 -4.51 1.56
CA ARG A 389 13.85 -3.88 0.53
C ARG A 389 14.37 -4.03 -0.91
N PHE A 390 15.69 -4.00 -1.12
CA PHE A 390 16.30 -4.05 -2.46
C PHE A 390 17.07 -5.32 -2.74
N PHE A 391 17.48 -6.01 -1.71
CA PHE A 391 18.16 -7.29 -1.78
C PHE A 391 17.88 -8.06 -0.51
N GLU A 392 17.88 -9.36 -0.59
CA GLU A 392 17.54 -10.23 0.51
C GLU A 392 18.77 -11.03 0.95
N VAL A 393 18.75 -11.53 2.19
CA VAL A 393 19.66 -12.58 2.61
C VAL A 393 19.28 -13.85 1.86
N GLU A 394 20.27 -14.54 1.31
CA GLU A 394 20.11 -15.75 0.53
C GLU A 394 20.66 -16.97 1.29
N GLU A 395 20.22 -18.16 0.90
CA GLU A 395 20.75 -19.40 1.47
C GLU A 395 22.27 -19.47 1.29
N GLY A 396 22.98 -19.74 2.39
CA GLY A 396 24.44 -19.86 2.39
C GLY A 396 25.19 -18.52 2.55
N ASP A 397 24.51 -17.38 2.67
CA ASP A 397 25.14 -16.08 2.91
C ASP A 397 25.86 -16.04 4.26
N ILE A 398 26.97 -15.33 4.31
CA ILE A 398 27.61 -14.89 5.56
C ILE A 398 27.07 -13.50 5.89
N VAL A 399 26.34 -13.41 6.99
CA VAL A 399 25.63 -12.19 7.42
C VAL A 399 26.34 -11.58 8.61
N VAL A 400 26.47 -10.26 8.60
CA VAL A 400 26.91 -9.48 9.76
C VAL A 400 25.80 -8.49 10.12
N ASP A 401 25.32 -8.57 11.36
CA ASP A 401 24.29 -7.71 11.95
C ASP A 401 24.94 -6.89 13.07
N LEU A 402 25.21 -5.62 12.78
CA LEU A 402 25.79 -4.67 13.72
C LEU A 402 24.67 -3.81 14.32
N GLY A 403 24.60 -3.78 15.67
CA GLY A 403 23.49 -3.16 16.40
C GLY A 403 22.25 -4.04 16.36
N ALA A 404 22.37 -5.25 16.84
CA ALA A 404 21.31 -6.26 16.69
C ALA A 404 20.17 -6.09 17.69
N SER A 405 20.35 -5.31 18.77
CA SER A 405 19.36 -5.16 19.84
C SER A 405 18.90 -6.53 20.37
N LEU A 406 17.62 -6.80 20.38
CA LEU A 406 17.03 -8.09 20.79
C LEU A 406 17.06 -9.17 19.68
N GLY A 407 17.58 -8.83 18.50
CA GLY A 407 17.79 -9.73 17.37
C GLY A 407 16.65 -9.87 16.37
N PRO A 408 15.72 -8.91 16.20
CA PRO A 408 14.56 -9.10 15.33
C PRO A 408 14.96 -9.27 13.85
N PHE A 409 15.96 -8.54 13.35
CA PHE A 409 16.46 -8.74 11.99
C PHE A 409 17.09 -10.13 11.81
N THR A 410 18.03 -10.51 12.72
CA THR A 410 18.64 -11.84 12.66
C THR A 410 17.58 -12.95 12.76
N TYR A 411 16.62 -12.83 13.68
CA TYR A 411 15.51 -13.78 13.81
C TYR A 411 14.73 -13.96 12.51
N LYS A 412 14.40 -12.86 11.85
CA LYS A 412 13.68 -12.86 10.56
C LYS A 412 14.42 -13.59 9.46
N ILE A 413 15.75 -13.47 9.39
CA ILE A 413 16.54 -14.06 8.29
C ILE A 413 16.97 -15.51 8.52
N LEU A 414 16.93 -16.01 9.76
CA LEU A 414 17.35 -17.39 10.08
C LEU A 414 16.63 -18.48 9.25
N PRO A 415 15.33 -18.41 8.98
CA PRO A 415 14.63 -19.37 8.10
C PRO A 415 15.16 -19.42 6.66
N LYS A 416 15.92 -18.41 6.21
CA LYS A 416 16.57 -18.39 4.90
C LYS A 416 17.86 -19.19 4.84
N ASN A 417 18.24 -19.88 5.93
CA ASN A 417 19.43 -20.72 6.06
C ASN A 417 20.75 -20.01 5.70
N PRO A 418 21.06 -18.84 6.31
CA PRO A 418 22.38 -18.26 6.17
C PRO A 418 23.44 -19.23 6.66
N LYS A 419 24.61 -19.24 6.03
CA LYS A 419 25.73 -20.10 6.42
C LYS A 419 26.26 -19.75 7.80
N GLN A 420 26.34 -18.47 8.09
CA GLN A 420 26.83 -17.94 9.36
C GLN A 420 26.28 -16.53 9.57
N CYS A 421 25.79 -16.25 10.77
CA CYS A 421 25.45 -14.90 11.23
C CYS A 421 26.43 -14.47 12.34
N TYR A 422 27.05 -13.32 12.19
CA TYR A 422 27.80 -12.62 13.24
C TYR A 422 26.95 -11.46 13.73
N VAL A 423 26.56 -11.52 15.00
CA VAL A 423 25.55 -10.63 15.57
C VAL A 423 26.18 -9.83 16.70
N VAL A 424 26.26 -8.53 16.55
CA VAL A 424 26.98 -7.64 17.47
C VAL A 424 26.01 -6.74 18.21
N GLU A 425 26.05 -6.78 19.52
CA GLU A 425 25.23 -5.97 20.41
C GLU A 425 26.05 -5.55 21.64
N PRO A 426 26.11 -4.26 22.01
CA PRO A 426 26.94 -3.83 23.13
C PRO A 426 26.32 -4.08 24.51
N ILE A 427 24.99 -4.00 24.65
CA ILE A 427 24.32 -3.97 25.96
C ILE A 427 24.11 -5.37 26.52
N SER A 428 24.68 -5.64 27.70
CA SER A 428 24.70 -6.98 28.30
C SER A 428 23.30 -7.54 28.58
N HIS A 429 22.36 -6.73 29.00
CA HIS A 429 20.97 -7.15 29.21
C HIS A 429 20.28 -7.59 27.89
N GLN A 430 20.54 -6.87 26.81
CA GLN A 430 19.98 -7.23 25.48
C GLN A 430 20.61 -8.54 24.96
N ILE A 431 21.88 -8.78 25.21
CA ILE A 431 22.58 -10.04 24.87
C ILE A 431 21.91 -11.27 25.49
N GLU A 432 21.41 -11.17 26.71
CA GLU A 432 20.73 -12.30 27.36
C GLU A 432 19.42 -12.66 26.65
N ILE A 433 18.70 -11.67 26.16
CA ILE A 433 17.45 -11.84 25.39
C ILE A 433 17.78 -12.28 23.96
N LEU A 434 18.75 -11.63 23.33
CA LEU A 434 19.25 -11.96 22.00
C LEU A 434 19.66 -13.45 21.89
N LYS A 435 20.34 -14.00 22.91
CA LYS A 435 20.68 -15.44 22.96
C LYS A 435 19.44 -16.34 22.95
N LYS A 436 18.36 -15.94 23.60
CA LYS A 436 17.11 -16.71 23.60
C LYS A 436 16.45 -16.66 22.24
N ASN A 437 16.41 -15.48 21.60
CA ASN A 437 15.74 -15.26 20.35
C ASN A 437 16.44 -15.92 19.15
N VAL A 438 17.79 -15.81 19.09
CA VAL A 438 18.55 -16.21 17.89
C VAL A 438 19.73 -17.15 18.16
N GLY A 439 19.86 -17.68 19.38
CA GLY A 439 20.97 -18.56 19.77
C GLY A 439 20.93 -19.93 19.10
N GLN A 440 21.40 -20.02 17.85
CA GLN A 440 21.49 -21.23 17.04
C GLN A 440 22.96 -21.53 16.69
N GLU A 441 23.22 -22.74 16.16
CA GLU A 441 24.59 -23.21 15.85
C GLU A 441 25.32 -22.30 14.83
N ASN A 442 24.56 -21.76 13.87
CA ASN A 442 25.08 -20.85 12.83
C ASN A 442 25.03 -19.36 13.22
N VAL A 443 24.77 -19.04 14.49
CA VAL A 443 24.74 -17.65 15.00
C VAL A 443 25.82 -17.46 16.04
N LYS A 444 26.72 -16.52 15.80
CA LYS A 444 27.76 -16.12 16.72
C LYS A 444 27.44 -14.74 17.27
N ILE A 445 27.09 -14.70 18.55
CA ILE A 445 26.76 -13.46 19.27
C ILE A 445 28.02 -12.89 19.91
N ILE A 446 28.29 -11.63 19.63
CA ILE A 446 29.47 -10.89 20.11
C ILE A 446 29.00 -9.68 20.90
N GLN A 447 29.38 -9.62 22.19
CA GLN A 447 29.14 -8.43 22.99
C GLN A 447 30.20 -7.38 22.70
N GLY A 448 29.77 -6.21 22.25
CA GLY A 448 30.64 -5.07 22.02
C GLY A 448 30.07 -4.05 21.06
N ALA A 449 30.71 -2.90 21.00
CA ALA A 449 30.40 -1.83 20.08
C ALA A 449 31.48 -1.69 19.01
N ILE A 450 31.08 -1.46 17.77
CA ILE A 450 32.03 -1.17 16.69
C ILE A 450 32.34 0.33 16.71
N THR A 451 33.55 0.67 17.17
CA THR A 451 34.06 2.04 17.26
C THR A 451 35.57 2.07 17.39
N ASP A 452 36.20 3.13 16.96
CA ASP A 452 37.65 3.37 17.16
C ASP A 452 38.00 3.87 18.57
N LYS A 453 37.00 4.15 19.40
CA LYS A 453 37.22 4.54 20.80
C LYS A 453 37.58 3.31 21.62
N LYS A 454 38.64 3.41 22.45
CA LYS A 454 39.09 2.29 23.27
C LYS A 454 38.13 1.89 24.38
N LYS A 455 37.19 2.74 24.72
CA LYS A 455 36.20 2.52 25.77
C LYS A 455 35.03 3.46 25.51
N ILE A 456 33.83 2.94 25.60
CA ILE A 456 32.62 3.75 25.61
C ILE A 456 31.72 3.34 26.78
N GLU A 457 30.91 4.30 27.23
CA GLU A 457 29.82 4.07 28.15
C GLU A 457 28.52 4.30 27.39
N ILE A 458 27.65 3.31 27.41
CA ILE A 458 26.34 3.39 26.79
C ILE A 458 25.32 3.53 27.90
N SER A 459 24.49 4.56 27.80
CA SER A 459 23.36 4.76 28.71
C SER A 459 22.09 4.28 28.04
N TRP A 460 21.35 3.45 28.75
CA TRP A 460 20.08 2.88 28.31
C TRP A 460 19.10 2.85 29.49
N ASP A 461 17.94 3.43 29.33
CA ASP A 461 17.02 3.75 30.41
C ASP A 461 17.74 4.51 31.55
N GLU A 462 17.69 4.01 32.78
CA GLU A 462 18.39 4.60 33.94
C GLU A 462 19.77 3.96 34.22
N MET A 463 20.25 3.05 33.34
CA MET A 463 21.50 2.33 33.49
C MET A 463 22.58 2.87 32.57
N THR A 464 23.83 2.83 33.03
CA THR A 464 25.02 3.12 32.22
C THR A 464 26.01 1.95 32.35
N GLU A 465 26.43 1.43 31.22
CA GLU A 465 27.35 0.29 31.14
C GLU A 465 28.58 0.65 30.33
N SER A 466 29.75 0.24 30.81
CA SER A 466 30.98 0.27 30.03
C SER A 466 31.12 -1.00 29.22
N VAL A 467 31.11 -0.86 27.88
CA VAL A 467 31.05 -1.99 26.96
C VAL A 467 32.41 -2.24 26.26
N PRO A 468 32.70 -3.49 25.87
CA PRO A 468 33.83 -3.80 24.99
C PRO A 468 33.72 -3.05 23.67
N THR A 469 34.84 -2.68 23.09
CA THR A 469 34.92 -1.97 21.83
C THR A 469 35.88 -2.63 20.86
N PHE A 470 35.53 -2.60 19.58
CA PHE A 470 36.36 -3.07 18.47
C PHE A 470 36.33 -2.02 17.36
N SER A 471 37.47 -1.72 16.75
CA SER A 471 37.39 -1.15 15.40
C SER A 471 36.79 -2.18 14.44
N PHE A 472 36.19 -1.74 13.34
CA PHE A 472 35.60 -2.68 12.37
C PHE A 472 36.63 -3.71 11.88
N ARG A 473 37.87 -3.29 11.71
CA ARG A 473 38.99 -4.19 11.30
C ARG A 473 39.34 -5.21 12.38
N GLU A 474 39.49 -4.78 13.63
CA GLU A 474 39.76 -5.71 14.77
C GLU A 474 38.64 -6.74 14.90
N PHE A 475 37.38 -6.32 14.77
CA PHE A 475 36.23 -7.23 14.76
C PHE A 475 36.36 -8.30 13.68
N LEU A 476 36.65 -7.89 12.42
CA LEU A 476 36.81 -8.84 11.32
C LEU A 476 37.96 -9.83 11.59
N ASP A 477 39.09 -9.32 12.03
CA ASP A 477 40.30 -10.12 12.26
C ASP A 477 40.12 -11.09 13.45
N GLU A 478 39.53 -10.65 14.56
CA GLU A 478 39.28 -11.49 15.75
C GLU A 478 38.23 -12.58 15.46
N GLN A 479 37.22 -12.28 14.64
CA GLN A 479 36.20 -13.27 14.26
C GLN A 479 36.61 -14.14 13.07
N GLY A 480 37.75 -13.85 12.41
CA GLY A 480 38.23 -14.57 11.23
C GLY A 480 37.35 -14.34 10.01
N ILE A 481 36.71 -13.18 9.91
CA ILE A 481 35.78 -12.85 8.82
C ILE A 481 36.56 -12.30 7.62
N ASN A 482 36.65 -13.11 6.58
CA ASN A 482 37.35 -12.71 5.35
C ASN A 482 36.36 -12.35 4.20
N LYS A 483 35.09 -12.67 4.39
CA LYS A 483 34.03 -12.42 3.43
C LYS A 483 32.73 -12.12 4.19
N ILE A 484 31.97 -11.18 3.69
CA ILE A 484 30.59 -10.90 4.10
C ILE A 484 29.75 -10.88 2.83
N ASP A 485 28.59 -11.52 2.84
CA ASP A 485 27.65 -11.51 1.74
C ASP A 485 26.52 -10.48 1.97
N PHE A 486 26.17 -10.25 3.24
CA PHE A 486 25.18 -9.26 3.65
C PHE A 486 25.64 -8.55 4.94
N LEU A 487 25.70 -7.23 4.90
CA LEU A 487 25.98 -6.38 6.06
C LEU A 487 24.76 -5.51 6.39
N LYS A 488 24.21 -5.67 7.59
CA LYS A 488 23.29 -4.72 8.22
C LYS A 488 24.07 -3.94 9.26
N CYS A 489 23.95 -2.61 9.23
CA CYS A 489 24.59 -1.74 10.20
C CYS A 489 23.62 -0.67 10.68
N ASP A 490 23.31 -0.70 11.97
CA ASP A 490 22.41 0.21 12.65
C ASP A 490 22.89 0.27 14.10
N CYS A 491 23.78 1.21 14.38
CA CYS A 491 24.60 1.25 15.61
C CYS A 491 24.45 2.55 16.38
N GLU A 492 23.33 3.28 16.19
CA GLU A 492 23.01 4.49 16.94
C GLU A 492 24.18 5.52 16.94
N GLY A 493 24.75 5.77 15.75
CA GLY A 493 25.87 6.69 15.53
C GLY A 493 27.26 6.03 15.42
N GLY A 494 27.36 4.71 15.57
CA GLY A 494 28.58 3.92 15.33
C GLY A 494 28.85 3.62 13.84
N GLU A 495 27.88 3.86 12.96
CA GLU A 495 27.96 3.60 11.52
C GLU A 495 29.19 4.29 10.90
N TYR A 496 29.47 5.52 11.34
CA TYR A 496 30.59 6.31 10.83
C TYR A 496 31.97 5.73 11.15
N ASP A 497 32.08 4.88 12.18
CA ASP A 497 33.31 4.19 12.53
C ASP A 497 33.48 2.89 11.68
N VAL A 498 32.39 2.36 11.12
CA VAL A 498 32.42 1.28 10.12
C VAL A 498 32.79 1.82 8.75
N PHE A 499 32.11 2.91 8.33
CA PHE A 499 32.26 3.49 6.97
C PHE A 499 33.38 4.52 6.90
N GLN A 500 34.62 4.06 7.15
CA GLN A 500 35.82 4.87 7.04
C GLN A 500 36.59 4.59 5.75
N GLN A 501 37.43 5.53 5.34
CA GLN A 501 38.29 5.39 4.15
C GLN A 501 39.19 4.16 4.23
N SER A 502 39.65 3.78 5.43
CA SER A 502 40.50 2.59 5.67
C SER A 502 39.75 1.28 5.36
N ASN A 503 38.41 1.27 5.39
CA ASN A 503 37.59 0.08 5.22
C ASN A 503 37.00 -0.01 3.81
N ILE A 504 37.15 1.01 2.97
CA ILE A 504 36.41 1.15 1.71
C ILE A 504 36.59 -0.03 0.74
N GLU A 505 37.80 -0.54 0.61
CA GLU A 505 38.08 -1.67 -0.30
C GLU A 505 37.36 -2.95 0.17
N PHE A 506 37.31 -3.17 1.49
CA PHE A 506 36.57 -4.30 2.03
C PHE A 506 35.06 -4.11 1.90
N LEU A 507 34.56 -2.90 2.21
CA LEU A 507 33.13 -2.57 2.07
C LEU A 507 32.65 -2.76 0.62
N LYS A 508 33.42 -2.33 -0.36
CA LYS A 508 33.13 -2.56 -1.79
C LYS A 508 33.13 -4.03 -2.21
N SER A 509 33.78 -4.89 -1.43
CA SER A 509 33.78 -6.34 -1.68
C SER A 509 32.52 -7.04 -1.12
N ILE A 510 31.74 -6.36 -0.29
CA ILE A 510 30.48 -6.87 0.28
C ILE A 510 29.36 -6.67 -0.75
N PRO A 511 28.71 -7.73 -1.25
CA PRO A 511 27.67 -7.64 -2.27
C PRO A 511 26.47 -6.79 -1.87
N LYS A 512 26.02 -6.92 -0.62
CA LYS A 512 24.77 -6.33 -0.12
C LYS A 512 25.04 -5.62 1.22
N ILE A 513 24.85 -4.30 1.22
CA ILE A 513 25.02 -3.49 2.44
C ILE A 513 23.76 -2.67 2.65
N VAL A 514 23.19 -2.73 3.83
CA VAL A 514 22.14 -1.83 4.30
C VAL A 514 22.57 -1.21 5.62
N THR A 515 22.40 0.09 5.72
CA THR A 515 22.79 0.82 6.93
C THR A 515 21.79 1.92 7.23
N GLU A 516 21.45 2.05 8.50
CA GLU A 516 20.71 3.18 9.03
C GLU A 516 21.69 4.21 9.56
N PHE A 517 21.64 5.43 9.04
CA PHE A 517 22.46 6.55 9.47
C PHE A 517 21.66 7.51 10.33
N HIS A 518 22.13 7.72 11.54
CA HIS A 518 21.59 8.72 12.46
C HIS A 518 22.22 10.09 12.17
N LEU A 519 21.42 11.05 11.74
CA LEU A 519 21.88 12.37 11.26
C LEU A 519 21.84 13.44 12.34
N ASN A 520 20.82 13.38 13.20
CA ASN A 520 20.56 14.36 14.25
C ASN A 520 20.49 13.69 15.61
N ASN A 521 21.49 13.93 16.45
CA ASN A 521 21.26 13.87 17.87
C ASN A 521 21.88 15.14 18.50
N ASP A 522 21.54 15.45 19.74
CA ASP A 522 21.67 16.73 20.45
C ASP A 522 23.01 17.50 20.38
N SER A 523 23.96 17.12 19.51
CA SER A 523 25.32 17.65 19.54
C SER A 523 25.90 18.16 18.22
N ASN A 524 25.18 18.31 17.11
CA ASN A 524 25.72 18.72 15.79
C ASN A 524 26.89 17.84 15.25
N TYR A 525 27.27 16.79 15.98
CA TYR A 525 28.47 16.01 15.70
C TYR A 525 28.24 15.02 14.54
N HIS A 526 27.01 14.48 14.45
CA HIS A 526 26.65 13.52 13.41
C HIS A 526 26.41 14.21 12.06
N GLU A 527 25.95 15.45 12.05
CA GLU A 527 25.78 16.23 10.86
C GLU A 527 27.06 16.35 10.01
N CYS A 528 28.15 16.77 10.65
CA CYS A 528 29.46 16.89 9.98
C CYS A 528 29.97 15.53 9.49
N LYS A 529 29.71 14.46 10.24
CA LYS A 529 30.11 13.09 9.88
C LYS A 529 29.34 12.60 8.67
N PHE A 530 28.01 12.80 8.61
CA PHE A 530 27.22 12.37 7.46
C PHE A 530 27.60 13.12 6.19
N ARG A 531 27.81 14.44 6.24
CA ARG A 531 28.28 15.21 5.08
C ARG A 531 29.62 14.67 4.58
N TRP A 532 30.56 14.42 5.49
CA TRP A 532 31.86 13.84 5.12
C TRP A 532 31.69 12.43 4.51
N PHE A 533 30.90 11.56 5.15
CA PHE A 533 30.58 10.24 4.65
C PHE A 533 29.98 10.28 3.25
N ARG A 534 28.95 11.10 3.06
CA ARG A 534 28.28 11.28 1.76
C ARG A 534 29.29 11.66 0.67
N ASP A 535 30.09 12.68 0.95
CA ASP A 535 30.99 13.28 -0.04
C ASP A 535 32.23 12.41 -0.32
N ASN A 536 32.70 11.64 0.66
CA ASN A 536 33.98 10.93 0.58
C ASN A 536 33.83 9.39 0.51
N ILE A 537 32.79 8.81 1.09
CA ILE A 537 32.59 7.36 1.12
C ILE A 537 31.47 6.96 0.19
N LEU A 538 30.25 7.46 0.40
CA LEU A 538 29.08 7.06 -0.35
C LEU A 538 29.22 7.37 -1.85
N SER A 539 29.87 8.48 -2.22
CA SER A 539 30.19 8.85 -3.59
C SER A 539 31.05 7.84 -4.35
N GLN A 540 31.68 6.90 -3.66
CA GLN A 540 32.51 5.85 -4.26
C GLN A 540 31.72 4.57 -4.61
N PHE A 541 30.42 4.48 -4.26
CA PHE A 541 29.55 3.37 -4.60
C PHE A 541 28.69 3.72 -5.81
N ASP A 542 28.62 2.82 -6.80
CA ASP A 542 27.94 3.08 -8.08
C ASP A 542 26.43 2.90 -7.99
N ASN A 543 25.97 1.96 -7.16
CA ASN A 543 24.55 1.60 -7.04
C ASN A 543 24.05 1.76 -5.62
N ILE A 544 23.54 2.96 -5.32
CA ILE A 544 22.99 3.31 -4.00
C ILE A 544 21.51 3.64 -4.11
N GLN A 545 20.77 3.36 -3.02
CA GLN A 545 19.41 3.84 -2.79
C GLN A 545 19.36 4.47 -1.40
N VAL A 546 18.56 5.52 -1.23
CA VAL A 546 18.44 6.25 0.03
C VAL A 546 16.96 6.50 0.35
N PHE A 547 16.55 6.09 1.52
CA PHE A 547 15.16 6.19 1.98
C PHE A 547 15.08 6.87 3.34
N SER A 548 13.98 7.59 3.58
CA SER A 548 13.60 7.94 4.94
C SER A 548 13.15 6.71 5.71
N VAL A 549 13.10 6.78 7.04
CA VAL A 549 12.56 5.70 7.89
C VAL A 549 11.13 5.33 7.53
N ASP A 550 10.32 6.29 7.09
CA ASP A 550 8.96 6.05 6.57
C ASP A 550 8.92 5.36 5.19
N GLY A 551 10.07 5.02 4.62
CA GLY A 551 10.17 4.29 3.36
C GLY A 551 9.99 5.11 2.09
N VAL A 552 10.12 6.42 2.15
CA VAL A 552 10.09 7.32 0.99
C VAL A 552 11.46 7.38 0.33
N ASP A 553 11.54 7.21 -0.99
CA ASP A 553 12.79 7.42 -1.75
C ASP A 553 13.18 8.90 -1.72
N ILE A 554 14.30 9.18 -1.07
CA ILE A 554 14.86 10.53 -0.88
C ILE A 554 16.24 10.68 -1.53
N LYS A 555 16.66 9.74 -2.36
CA LYS A 555 17.95 9.80 -3.06
C LYS A 555 18.13 11.08 -3.87
N TRP A 556 17.07 11.59 -4.46
CA TRP A 556 17.08 12.83 -5.23
C TRP A 556 17.47 14.06 -4.40
N ASP A 557 17.23 14.03 -3.08
CA ASP A 557 17.51 15.12 -2.15
C ASP A 557 18.86 14.97 -1.42
N LEU A 558 19.52 13.82 -1.53
CA LEU A 558 20.73 13.45 -0.82
C LEU A 558 21.83 14.51 -0.87
N TRP A 559 21.96 15.22 -2.00
CA TRP A 559 22.99 16.23 -2.23
C TRP A 559 22.54 17.66 -1.90
N ASN A 560 21.32 17.84 -1.37
CA ASN A 560 20.83 19.10 -0.84
C ASN A 560 21.65 19.49 0.39
N GLU A 561 22.07 20.77 0.48
CA GLU A 561 22.80 21.29 1.65
C GLU A 561 21.98 21.27 2.95
N HIS A 562 20.65 21.26 2.83
CA HIS A 562 19.71 21.18 3.95
C HIS A 562 19.21 19.77 4.25
N PHE A 563 19.72 18.75 3.57
CA PHE A 563 19.26 17.35 3.70
C PHE A 563 19.14 16.90 5.15
N ILE A 564 20.17 17.16 5.94
CA ILE A 564 20.21 16.78 7.36
C ILE A 564 19.31 17.64 8.28
N GLU A 565 18.75 18.75 7.81
CA GLU A 565 17.76 19.54 8.53
C GLU A 565 16.35 18.94 8.39
N TYR A 566 16.13 18.16 7.32
CA TYR A 566 14.83 17.54 7.02
C TYR A 566 14.72 16.09 7.51
N TYR A 567 15.85 15.37 7.61
CA TYR A 567 15.86 13.96 7.95
C TYR A 567 16.69 13.71 9.22
N CYS A 568 16.09 13.04 10.21
CA CYS A 568 16.79 12.65 11.44
C CYS A 568 17.59 11.36 11.24
N GLU A 569 17.05 10.46 10.45
CA GLU A 569 17.57 9.12 10.16
C GLU A 569 17.32 8.78 8.70
N VAL A 570 18.23 8.03 8.09
CA VAL A 570 18.10 7.59 6.70
C VAL A 570 18.63 6.18 6.52
N ILE A 571 17.93 5.41 5.70
CA ILE A 571 18.34 4.06 5.31
C ILE A 571 19.08 4.13 3.97
N VAL A 572 20.32 3.66 3.96
CA VAL A 572 21.16 3.63 2.76
C VAL A 572 21.44 2.18 2.35
N TYR A 573 21.13 1.86 1.12
CA TYR A 573 21.44 0.57 0.50
C TYR A 573 22.55 0.75 -0.52
N MET A 574 23.56 -0.13 -0.46
CA MET A 574 24.68 -0.18 -1.40
C MET A 574 24.71 -1.58 -2.02
N ASP A 575 24.38 -1.67 -3.30
CA ASP A 575 24.39 -2.91 -4.06
C ASP A 575 25.67 -3.01 -4.91
N ASN A 576 26.60 -3.85 -4.46
CA ASN A 576 27.89 -4.06 -5.12
C ASN A 576 27.90 -5.34 -6.00
N ARG A 577 26.76 -5.98 -6.20
CA ARG A 577 26.65 -7.14 -7.11
C ARG A 577 26.95 -6.70 -8.55
N LYS A 578 27.72 -7.50 -9.28
CA LYS A 578 28.13 -7.24 -10.67
C LYS A 578 27.09 -7.78 -11.67
#